data_aa4b5e657aacdc15be04a67b47747932
#
_entry.id   aa4b5e657aacdc15be04a67b47747932
#
_cell.length_a   1.000
_cell.length_b   1.000
_cell.length_c   1.000
_cell.angle_alpha   90.00
_cell.angle_beta   90.00
_cell.angle_gamma   90.00
#
_symmetry.space_group_name_H-M   'P 1'
#
loop_
_entity.id
_entity.type
_entity.pdbx_description
1 polymer ?
#
loop_
_entity_poly.entity_id
_entity_poly.type
_entity_poly.pdbx_seq_one_letter_code
_entity_poly.pdbx_strand_id
1 'polypeptide(L)'
;EMCIRDSFCLTADTQVYSRRERDVMKSYVPMSGRSASAADGDFSHQASMTWDTIAHIKETHDIPLIVKGVMHEDDAARCVEAGVDVIYVSNHGGRQLDHTMACIDALPEISQAVAGRVPVVVDGGFMRGADVVKGLCLGADFVGMGRFEGLAMAAGGYAGLMRGLKILEQEIRISMALLGASDLSVLNPSLLQRAQLLAEPSVLSAFPLIDDY
;
A
#
# COMPACT_ATOMS: atom_id res chain seq x y z
N GLU A 1 -11.94 28.81 -2.47
CA GLU A 1 -10.57 28.38 -2.77
C GLU A 1 -10.38 26.91 -2.57
N MET A 2 -9.91 26.35 -3.59
CA MET A 2 -10.16 24.97 -3.95
C MET A 2 -9.27 24.02 -3.18
N CYS A 3 -9.87 23.20 -2.31
CA CYS A 3 -9.31 21.87 -2.10
C CYS A 3 -9.53 21.09 -3.39
N ILE A 4 -8.57 21.09 -4.27
CA ILE A 4 -8.57 20.21 -5.43
C ILE A 4 -8.30 18.82 -4.92
N ARG A 5 -9.36 18.07 -4.69
CA ARG A 5 -9.33 16.62 -4.51
C ARG A 5 -9.87 16.05 -5.79
N ASP A 6 -9.01 15.42 -6.54
CA ASP A 6 -9.29 14.84 -7.85
C ASP A 6 -9.68 13.37 -7.79
N SER A 7 -9.64 12.77 -6.59
CA SER A 7 -10.06 11.38 -6.36
C SER A 7 -10.48 11.16 -4.90
N PHE A 8 -11.25 10.10 -4.66
CA PHE A 8 -11.62 9.65 -3.32
C PHE A 8 -11.05 8.25 -3.07
N CYS A 9 -10.33 8.08 -1.94
CA CYS A 9 -9.78 6.79 -1.55
C CYS A 9 -10.60 6.18 -0.40
N LEU A 10 -11.33 5.11 -0.69
CA LEU A 10 -12.07 4.32 0.28
C LEU A 10 -11.15 3.24 0.85
N THR A 11 -10.90 3.27 2.16
CA THR A 11 -10.05 2.30 2.85
C THR A 11 -10.90 1.14 3.38
N ALA A 12 -10.81 -0.02 2.74
CA ALA A 12 -11.65 -1.18 3.04
C ALA A 12 -11.10 -2.07 4.15
N ASP A 13 -9.81 -2.01 4.46
CA ASP A 13 -9.13 -2.85 5.46
C ASP A 13 -9.11 -2.26 6.88
N THR A 14 -9.86 -1.17 7.14
CA THR A 14 -9.93 -0.50 8.44
C THR A 14 -11.33 -0.53 9.06
N GLN A 15 -12.13 -1.52 8.70
CA GLN A 15 -13.51 -1.69 9.17
C GLN A 15 -13.60 -1.86 10.69
N VAL A 16 -12.59 -2.49 11.26
CA VAL A 16 -12.42 -2.64 12.71
C VAL A 16 -11.03 -2.17 13.09
N TYR A 17 -10.91 -1.47 14.22
CA TYR A 17 -9.60 -1.01 14.68
C TYR A 17 -8.76 -2.20 15.16
N SER A 18 -7.62 -2.44 14.54
CA SER A 18 -6.74 -3.53 14.92
C SER A 18 -6.03 -3.25 16.25
N ARG A 19 -5.71 -4.32 16.95
CA ARG A 19 -4.87 -4.26 18.14
C ARG A 19 -3.39 -4.08 17.72
N ARG A 20 -2.93 -2.85 17.74
CA ARG A 20 -1.54 -2.50 17.38
C ARG A 20 -0.67 -2.58 18.63
N GLU A 21 0.00 -3.69 18.82
CA GLU A 21 0.77 -3.99 20.04
C GLU A 21 1.80 -2.90 20.38
N ARG A 22 2.48 -2.34 19.38
CA ARG A 22 3.44 -1.24 19.59
C ARG A 22 2.77 0.04 20.09
N ASP A 23 1.58 0.35 19.58
CA ASP A 23 0.82 1.52 20.02
C ASP A 23 0.34 1.31 21.46
N VAL A 24 -0.12 0.09 21.77
CA VAL A 24 -0.53 -0.30 23.14
C VAL A 24 0.66 -0.22 24.11
N MET A 25 1.81 -0.80 23.77
CA MET A 25 3.02 -0.76 24.62
C MET A 25 3.54 0.66 24.87
N LYS A 26 3.34 1.58 23.94
CA LYS A 26 3.75 2.99 24.06
C LYS A 26 2.64 3.88 24.64
N SER A 27 1.49 3.31 25.01
CA SER A 27 0.31 4.05 25.42
C SER A 27 -0.09 5.14 24.40
N TYR A 28 0.17 4.87 23.12
CA TYR A 28 -0.11 5.78 22.02
C TYR A 28 -1.55 5.59 21.55
N VAL A 29 -2.32 6.67 21.57
CA VAL A 29 -3.68 6.73 21.03
C VAL A 29 -3.63 7.58 19.75
N PRO A 30 -3.88 6.98 18.56
CA PRO A 30 -3.92 7.73 17.31
C PRO A 30 -5.07 8.75 17.31
N MET A 31 -4.95 9.80 16.50
CA MET A 31 -5.95 10.89 16.47
C MET A 31 -7.36 10.37 16.13
N SER A 32 -7.46 9.38 15.26
CA SER A 32 -8.73 8.71 14.94
C SER A 32 -9.35 7.96 16.12
N GLY A 33 -8.54 7.53 17.08
CA GLY A 33 -8.98 6.86 18.31
C GLY A 33 -9.26 7.82 19.47
N ARG A 34 -9.13 9.14 19.27
CA ARG A 34 -9.36 10.14 20.33
C ARG A 34 -10.79 10.66 20.39
N SER A 35 -11.65 10.27 19.45
CA SER A 35 -13.07 10.55 19.58
C SER A 35 -13.68 9.67 20.69
N ALA A 36 -14.66 10.18 21.43
CA ALA A 36 -15.31 9.44 22.51
C ALA A 36 -15.90 8.09 22.04
N SER A 37 -16.38 8.01 20.81
CA SER A 37 -16.88 6.79 20.18
C SER A 37 -15.80 5.73 19.95
N ALA A 38 -14.56 6.12 19.68
CA ALA A 38 -13.46 5.18 19.48
C ALA A 38 -12.90 4.66 20.83
N ALA A 39 -13.02 5.42 21.92
CA ALA A 39 -12.62 4.99 23.24
C ALA A 39 -13.49 3.83 23.76
N ASP A 40 -14.76 3.79 23.36
CA ASP A 40 -15.73 2.75 23.74
C ASP A 40 -15.76 1.57 22.76
N GLY A 41 -14.88 1.56 21.73
CA GLY A 41 -14.78 0.47 20.75
C GLY A 41 -15.97 0.37 19.79
N ASP A 42 -16.74 1.45 19.62
CA ASP A 42 -17.83 1.49 18.63
C ASP A 42 -17.24 1.75 17.23
N PHE A 43 -17.09 0.67 16.47
CA PHE A 43 -16.68 0.67 15.06
C PHE A 43 -17.88 0.47 14.12
N SER A 44 -19.11 0.60 14.62
CA SER A 44 -20.32 0.31 13.87
C SER A 44 -20.39 1.03 12.52
N HIS A 45 -19.94 2.28 12.48
CA HIS A 45 -19.94 3.06 11.24
C HIS A 45 -18.95 2.52 10.21
N GLN A 46 -17.73 2.16 10.60
CA GLN A 46 -16.74 1.59 9.66
C GLN A 46 -17.07 0.15 9.29
N ALA A 47 -17.56 -0.64 10.26
CA ALA A 47 -17.98 -2.01 10.04
C ALA A 47 -19.25 -2.15 9.17
N SER A 48 -20.00 -1.07 8.96
CA SER A 48 -21.18 -1.05 8.10
C SER A 48 -20.86 -0.91 6.60
N MET A 49 -19.59 -0.74 6.23
CA MET A 49 -19.17 -0.66 4.84
C MET A 49 -19.47 -1.96 4.09
N THR A 50 -20.16 -1.85 2.96
CA THR A 50 -20.54 -2.97 2.09
C THR A 50 -20.26 -2.62 0.62
N TRP A 51 -20.52 -3.53 -0.28
CA TRP A 51 -20.46 -3.28 -1.72
C TRP A 51 -21.48 -2.21 -2.17
N ASP A 52 -22.59 -2.07 -1.47
CA ASP A 52 -23.58 -1.01 -1.74
C ASP A 52 -23.00 0.37 -1.43
N THR A 53 -22.01 0.48 -0.53
CA THR A 53 -21.28 1.72 -0.27
C THR A 53 -20.51 2.19 -1.51
N ILE A 54 -19.87 1.25 -2.22
CA ILE A 54 -19.17 1.55 -3.48
C ILE A 54 -20.18 2.00 -4.55
N ALA A 55 -21.25 1.26 -4.72
CA ALA A 55 -22.31 1.59 -5.67
C ALA A 55 -22.88 2.99 -5.38
N HIS A 56 -23.22 3.27 -4.13
CA HIS A 56 -23.75 4.57 -3.71
C HIS A 56 -22.78 5.73 -4.02
N ILE A 57 -21.47 5.55 -3.76
CA ILE A 57 -20.46 6.58 -4.07
C ILE A 57 -20.42 6.85 -5.57
N LYS A 58 -20.38 5.79 -6.39
CA LYS A 58 -20.32 5.91 -7.86
C LYS A 58 -21.58 6.51 -8.47
N GLU A 59 -22.76 6.24 -7.89
CA GLU A 59 -24.03 6.81 -8.33
C GLU A 59 -24.20 8.29 -7.93
N THR A 60 -23.65 8.67 -6.77
CA THR A 60 -23.90 9.99 -6.18
C THR A 60 -22.84 11.03 -6.52
N HIS A 61 -21.61 10.59 -6.80
CA HIS A 61 -20.44 11.47 -6.98
C HIS A 61 -19.71 11.17 -8.28
N ASP A 62 -19.52 12.20 -9.09
CA ASP A 62 -18.67 12.15 -10.30
C ASP A 62 -17.20 12.45 -9.90
N ILE A 63 -16.60 11.50 -9.17
CA ILE A 63 -15.20 11.56 -8.73
C ILE A 63 -14.56 10.18 -8.89
N PRO A 64 -13.31 10.09 -9.36
CA PRO A 64 -12.58 8.83 -9.39
C PRO A 64 -12.50 8.17 -8.01
N LEU A 65 -12.86 6.89 -7.93
CA LEU A 65 -12.87 6.11 -6.71
C LEU A 65 -11.71 5.12 -6.68
N ILE A 66 -10.90 5.23 -5.63
CA ILE A 66 -9.83 4.29 -5.31
C ILE A 66 -10.32 3.39 -4.17
N VAL A 67 -10.23 2.08 -4.30
CA VAL A 67 -10.48 1.16 -3.18
C VAL A 67 -9.15 0.60 -2.70
N LYS A 68 -8.79 0.95 -1.45
CA LYS A 68 -7.56 0.54 -0.78
C LYS A 68 -7.83 -0.56 0.25
N GLY A 69 -6.94 -1.55 0.29
CA GLY A 69 -7.06 -2.70 1.20
C GLY A 69 -7.49 -3.98 0.48
N VAL A 70 -7.36 -4.00 -0.86
CA VAL A 70 -7.67 -5.17 -1.68
C VAL A 70 -6.49 -6.13 -1.62
N MET A 71 -6.75 -7.39 -1.19
CA MET A 71 -5.72 -8.43 -1.02
C MET A 71 -6.09 -9.75 -1.70
N HIS A 72 -7.20 -9.80 -2.44
CA HIS A 72 -7.69 -10.99 -3.13
C HIS A 72 -8.12 -10.64 -4.56
N GLU A 73 -7.86 -11.54 -5.50
CA GLU A 73 -8.17 -11.33 -6.92
C GLU A 73 -9.68 -11.23 -7.21
N ASP A 74 -10.51 -12.00 -6.48
CA ASP A 74 -11.97 -11.93 -6.64
C ASP A 74 -12.52 -10.57 -6.19
N ASP A 75 -11.98 -10.00 -5.10
CA ASP A 75 -12.36 -8.66 -4.65
C ASP A 75 -11.91 -7.60 -5.65
N ALA A 76 -10.71 -7.76 -6.22
CA ALA A 76 -10.22 -6.85 -7.26
C ALA A 76 -11.10 -6.90 -8.52
N ALA A 77 -11.45 -8.09 -8.98
CA ALA A 77 -12.36 -8.26 -10.13
C ALA A 77 -13.72 -7.61 -9.84
N ARG A 78 -14.28 -7.85 -8.67
CA ARG A 78 -15.57 -7.29 -8.25
C ARG A 78 -15.52 -5.77 -8.10
N CYS A 79 -14.40 -5.20 -7.61
CA CYS A 79 -14.21 -3.74 -7.59
C CYS A 79 -14.26 -3.14 -9.00
N VAL A 80 -13.58 -3.77 -9.96
CA VAL A 80 -13.60 -3.31 -11.37
C VAL A 80 -15.00 -3.37 -11.94
N GLU A 81 -15.76 -4.46 -11.69
CA GLU A 81 -17.14 -4.63 -12.12
C GLU A 81 -18.08 -3.58 -11.48
N ALA A 82 -17.80 -3.18 -10.23
CA ALA A 82 -18.52 -2.12 -9.53
C ALA A 82 -18.14 -0.70 -9.99
N GLY A 83 -17.24 -0.55 -10.97
CA GLY A 83 -16.85 0.74 -11.53
C GLY A 83 -15.79 1.50 -10.70
N VAL A 84 -15.02 0.82 -9.85
CA VAL A 84 -13.88 1.40 -9.16
C VAL A 84 -12.81 1.77 -10.17
N ASP A 85 -12.22 2.95 -10.03
CA ASP A 85 -11.28 3.51 -11.00
C ASP A 85 -9.83 3.13 -10.74
N VAL A 86 -9.48 2.77 -9.50
CA VAL A 86 -8.12 2.33 -9.11
C VAL A 86 -8.19 1.25 -8.04
N ILE A 87 -7.47 0.16 -8.23
CA ILE A 87 -7.30 -0.89 -7.22
C ILE A 87 -6.02 -0.61 -6.42
N TYR A 88 -6.13 -0.57 -5.08
CA TYR A 88 -4.97 -0.35 -4.24
C TYR A 88 -4.72 -1.58 -3.34
N VAL A 89 -3.74 -2.39 -3.75
CA VAL A 89 -3.27 -3.59 -3.04
C VAL A 89 -2.56 -3.16 -1.77
N SER A 90 -3.12 -3.48 -0.63
CA SER A 90 -2.62 -3.04 0.66
C SER A 90 -3.15 -3.93 1.79
N ASN A 91 -2.29 -4.27 2.75
CA ASN A 91 -2.65 -4.86 4.03
C ASN A 91 -2.32 -3.90 5.19
N HIS A 92 -2.30 -2.60 4.90
CA HIS A 92 -1.98 -1.54 5.86
C HIS A 92 -0.58 -1.68 6.48
N GLY A 93 0.36 -2.26 5.74
CA GLY A 93 1.72 -2.56 6.21
C GLY A 93 1.75 -3.66 7.29
N GLY A 94 0.81 -4.61 7.25
CA GLY A 94 0.64 -5.69 8.23
C GLY A 94 0.08 -5.21 9.58
N ARG A 95 -0.54 -4.03 9.64
CA ARG A 95 -0.98 -3.40 10.89
C ARG A 95 -2.47 -3.58 11.20
N GLN A 96 -3.23 -4.21 10.31
CA GLN A 96 -4.67 -4.44 10.49
C GLN A 96 -4.93 -5.91 10.84
N LEU A 97 -4.94 -6.80 9.89
CA LEU A 97 -5.05 -8.23 10.12
C LEU A 97 -3.65 -8.84 10.09
N ASP A 98 -3.26 -9.57 11.14
CA ASP A 98 -1.98 -10.26 11.23
C ASP A 98 -2.03 -11.59 10.48
N HIS A 99 -0.84 -12.15 10.18
CA HIS A 99 -0.69 -13.42 9.46
C HIS A 99 -1.32 -13.46 8.08
N THR A 100 -1.44 -12.30 7.42
CA THR A 100 -1.88 -12.22 6.03
C THR A 100 -0.71 -12.32 5.06
N MET A 101 -1.05 -12.58 3.78
CA MET A 101 -0.08 -12.56 2.68
C MET A 101 0.57 -11.18 2.55
N ALA A 102 1.83 -11.13 2.12
CA ALA A 102 2.46 -9.86 1.77
C ALA A 102 1.83 -9.29 0.50
N CYS A 103 1.70 -7.95 0.43
CA CYS A 103 1.08 -7.30 -0.73
C CYS A 103 1.79 -7.63 -2.05
N ILE A 104 3.11 -7.78 -2.01
CA ILE A 104 3.91 -8.13 -3.19
C ILE A 104 3.64 -9.57 -3.68
N ASP A 105 3.25 -10.48 -2.79
CA ASP A 105 2.89 -11.86 -3.16
C ASP A 105 1.44 -11.96 -3.70
N ALA A 106 0.53 -11.08 -3.25
CA ALA A 106 -0.84 -11.00 -3.75
C ALA A 106 -0.94 -10.26 -5.10
N LEU A 107 0.00 -9.36 -5.37
CA LEU A 107 -0.04 -8.46 -6.52
C LEU A 107 -0.18 -9.16 -7.88
N PRO A 108 0.53 -10.25 -8.20
CA PRO A 108 0.42 -10.89 -9.52
C PRO A 108 -0.98 -11.41 -9.85
N GLU A 109 -1.64 -12.06 -8.89
CA GLU A 109 -3.00 -12.60 -9.07
C GLU A 109 -4.01 -11.47 -9.22
N ILE A 110 -3.89 -10.41 -8.41
CA ILE A 110 -4.72 -9.21 -8.51
C ILE A 110 -4.51 -8.50 -9.84
N SER A 111 -3.26 -8.30 -10.28
CA SER A 111 -2.96 -7.66 -11.57
C SER A 111 -3.53 -8.46 -12.73
N GLN A 112 -3.45 -9.79 -12.66
CA GLN A 112 -4.05 -10.68 -13.65
C GLN A 112 -5.58 -10.56 -13.68
N ALA A 113 -6.23 -10.51 -12.52
CA ALA A 113 -7.69 -10.36 -12.40
C ALA A 113 -8.15 -9.00 -12.90
N VAL A 114 -7.40 -7.93 -12.62
CA VAL A 114 -7.69 -6.59 -13.14
C VAL A 114 -7.47 -6.50 -14.65
N ALA A 115 -6.49 -7.21 -15.18
CA ALA A 115 -6.19 -7.33 -16.62
C ALA A 115 -6.06 -5.98 -17.34
N GLY A 116 -5.44 -5.00 -16.71
CA GLY A 116 -5.19 -3.66 -17.26
C GLY A 116 -6.45 -2.80 -17.43
N ARG A 117 -7.60 -3.22 -16.91
CA ARG A 117 -8.86 -2.45 -17.02
C ARG A 117 -8.83 -1.16 -16.21
N VAL A 118 -8.13 -1.14 -15.10
CA VAL A 118 -7.88 0.03 -14.25
C VAL A 118 -6.45 -0.03 -13.69
N PRO A 119 -5.86 1.10 -13.28
CA PRO A 119 -4.55 1.11 -12.64
C PRO A 119 -4.54 0.32 -11.33
N VAL A 120 -3.39 -0.31 -11.05
CA VAL A 120 -3.11 -1.04 -9.80
C VAL A 120 -2.00 -0.33 -9.03
N VAL A 121 -2.30 0.05 -7.81
CA VAL A 121 -1.34 0.58 -6.83
C VAL A 121 -1.00 -0.52 -5.83
N VAL A 122 0.24 -0.60 -5.37
CA VAL A 122 0.66 -1.51 -4.30
C VAL A 122 1.45 -0.76 -3.23
N ASP A 123 1.23 -1.10 -1.95
CA ASP A 123 2.09 -0.68 -0.84
C ASP A 123 2.53 -1.88 0.03
N GLY A 124 3.22 -1.59 1.12
CA GLY A 124 3.64 -2.61 2.09
C GLY A 124 5.08 -3.08 1.90
N GLY A 125 6.00 -2.50 2.64
CA GLY A 125 7.40 -2.94 2.69
C GLY A 125 8.35 -2.31 1.67
N PHE A 126 7.88 -1.48 0.78
CA PHE A 126 8.72 -0.79 -0.21
C PHE A 126 9.58 0.28 0.45
N MET A 127 10.89 0.12 0.39
CA MET A 127 11.87 1.00 1.05
C MET A 127 13.01 1.43 0.13
N ARG A 128 13.25 0.71 -0.96
CA ARG A 128 14.36 0.92 -1.88
C ARG A 128 13.86 1.04 -3.33
N GLY A 129 14.66 1.66 -4.17
CA GLY A 129 14.34 1.75 -5.60
C GLY A 129 14.20 0.38 -6.28
N ALA A 130 14.98 -0.61 -5.86
CA ALA A 130 14.84 -1.98 -6.36
C ALA A 130 13.49 -2.62 -5.98
N ASP A 131 12.91 -2.26 -4.81
CA ASP A 131 11.59 -2.77 -4.44
C ASP A 131 10.50 -2.18 -5.35
N VAL A 132 10.63 -0.88 -5.69
CA VAL A 132 9.73 -0.22 -6.65
C VAL A 132 9.77 -0.96 -7.99
N VAL A 133 10.96 -1.23 -8.53
CA VAL A 133 11.13 -1.97 -9.80
C VAL A 133 10.49 -3.35 -9.72
N LYS A 134 10.63 -4.08 -8.61
CA LYS A 134 9.96 -5.38 -8.42
C LYS A 134 8.42 -5.24 -8.45
N GLY A 135 7.86 -4.24 -7.75
CA GLY A 135 6.42 -3.99 -7.78
C GLY A 135 5.90 -3.73 -9.19
N LEU A 136 6.60 -2.90 -9.95
CA LEU A 136 6.25 -2.61 -11.35
C LEU A 136 6.39 -3.85 -12.24
N CYS A 137 7.44 -4.66 -12.08
CA CYS A 137 7.60 -5.92 -12.80
C CYS A 137 6.45 -6.91 -12.53
N LEU A 138 5.85 -6.87 -11.36
CA LEU A 138 4.76 -7.77 -10.95
C LEU A 138 3.37 -7.22 -11.28
N GLY A 139 3.29 -6.11 -11.99
CA GLY A 139 2.05 -5.60 -12.57
C GLY A 139 1.40 -4.45 -11.81
N ALA A 140 2.13 -3.78 -10.90
CA ALA A 140 1.70 -2.50 -10.38
C ALA A 140 1.98 -1.37 -11.37
N ASP A 141 1.08 -0.38 -11.43
CA ASP A 141 1.31 0.89 -12.14
C ASP A 141 1.97 1.92 -11.22
N PHE A 142 1.68 1.84 -9.92
CA PHE A 142 2.18 2.76 -8.89
C PHE A 142 2.57 2.01 -7.61
N VAL A 143 3.52 2.61 -6.86
CA VAL A 143 3.98 2.07 -5.57
C VAL A 143 3.83 3.10 -4.46
N GLY A 144 3.18 2.71 -3.36
CA GLY A 144 3.02 3.51 -2.16
C GLY A 144 4.10 3.20 -1.12
N MET A 145 4.64 4.23 -0.44
CA MET A 145 5.80 4.11 0.45
C MET A 145 5.62 4.83 1.80
N GLY A 146 4.54 4.53 2.53
CA GLY A 146 4.18 5.26 3.75
C GLY A 146 5.27 5.29 4.84
N ARG A 147 5.90 4.16 5.17
CA ARG A 147 6.97 4.12 6.19
C ARG A 147 8.25 4.81 5.74
N PHE A 148 8.60 4.69 4.48
CA PHE A 148 9.75 5.41 3.92
C PHE A 148 9.56 6.93 4.04
N GLU A 149 8.39 7.42 3.63
CA GLU A 149 8.03 8.83 3.76
C GLU A 149 8.08 9.31 5.21
N GLY A 150 7.44 8.56 6.12
CA GLY A 150 7.43 8.88 7.55
C GLY A 150 8.83 8.95 8.16
N LEU A 151 9.72 8.01 7.83
CA LEU A 151 11.11 8.00 8.30
C LEU A 151 11.92 9.14 7.70
N ALA A 152 11.78 9.43 6.43
CA ALA A 152 12.47 10.53 5.77
C ALA A 152 12.05 11.90 6.35
N MET A 153 10.74 12.08 6.61
CA MET A 153 10.22 13.26 7.28
C MET A 153 10.73 13.38 8.72
N ALA A 154 10.76 12.29 9.48
CA ALA A 154 11.26 12.27 10.85
C ALA A 154 12.77 12.59 10.92
N ALA A 155 13.56 12.15 9.93
CA ALA A 155 15.00 12.38 9.86
C ALA A 155 15.39 13.82 9.53
N GLY A 156 14.60 14.56 8.75
CA GLY A 156 14.99 15.90 8.30
C GLY A 156 13.87 16.74 7.71
N GLY A 157 12.62 16.50 8.08
CA GLY A 157 11.48 17.24 7.58
C GLY A 157 11.39 17.23 6.06
N TYR A 158 11.00 18.34 5.47
CA TYR A 158 10.91 18.50 4.01
C TYR A 158 12.23 18.16 3.29
N ALA A 159 13.36 18.64 3.82
CA ALA A 159 14.67 18.38 3.20
C ALA A 159 15.03 16.88 3.24
N GLY A 160 14.70 16.19 4.34
CA GLY A 160 14.84 14.75 4.47
C GLY A 160 13.99 13.98 3.45
N LEU A 161 12.73 14.35 3.30
CA LEU A 161 11.84 13.75 2.30
C LEU A 161 12.37 13.95 0.87
N MET A 162 12.73 15.17 0.51
CA MET A 162 13.28 15.48 -0.81
C MET A 162 14.58 14.71 -1.08
N ARG A 163 15.42 14.53 -0.07
CA ARG A 163 16.65 13.72 -0.18
C ARG A 163 16.30 12.25 -0.40
N GLY A 164 15.35 11.72 0.37
CA GLY A 164 14.87 10.35 0.23
C GLY A 164 14.34 10.06 -1.18
N LEU A 165 13.47 10.91 -1.70
CA LEU A 165 12.92 10.77 -3.05
C LEU A 165 14.01 10.78 -4.14
N LYS A 166 15.03 11.64 -4.00
CA LYS A 166 16.18 11.66 -4.93
C LYS A 166 17.01 10.35 -4.87
N ILE A 167 17.17 9.79 -3.67
CA ILE A 167 17.84 8.48 -3.52
C ILE A 167 17.03 7.39 -4.19
N LEU A 168 15.72 7.34 -3.98
CA LEU A 168 14.85 6.36 -4.64
C LEU A 168 14.91 6.47 -6.16
N GLU A 169 14.81 7.68 -6.69
CA GLU A 169 14.92 7.91 -8.14
C GLU A 169 16.25 7.38 -8.69
N GLN A 170 17.35 7.67 -8.00
CA GLN A 170 18.66 7.18 -8.39
C GLN A 170 18.75 5.64 -8.35
N GLU A 171 18.22 5.02 -7.29
CA GLU A 171 18.20 3.56 -7.16
C GLU A 171 17.35 2.88 -8.22
N ILE A 172 16.19 3.46 -8.57
CA ILE A 172 15.33 2.98 -9.66
C ILE A 172 16.10 3.05 -10.99
N ARG A 173 16.72 4.19 -11.31
CA ARG A 173 17.51 4.37 -12.54
C ARG A 173 18.67 3.37 -12.64
N ILE A 174 19.39 3.15 -11.53
CA ILE A 174 20.49 2.17 -11.47
C ILE A 174 19.94 0.75 -11.71
N SER A 175 18.86 0.37 -11.02
CA SER A 175 18.26 -0.96 -11.16
C SER A 175 17.80 -1.21 -12.60
N MET A 176 17.10 -0.26 -13.20
CA MET A 176 16.66 -0.34 -14.59
C MET A 176 17.83 -0.44 -15.56
N ALA A 177 18.88 0.37 -15.38
CA ALA A 177 20.07 0.34 -16.23
C ALA A 177 20.78 -1.02 -16.16
N LEU A 178 20.92 -1.62 -14.98
CA LEU A 178 21.54 -2.93 -14.79
C LEU A 178 20.68 -4.07 -15.35
N LEU A 179 19.36 -3.91 -15.40
CA LEU A 179 18.44 -4.84 -16.06
C LEU A 179 18.38 -4.67 -17.58
N GLY A 180 18.99 -3.61 -18.12
CA GLY A 180 18.87 -3.26 -19.54
C GLY A 180 17.50 -2.71 -19.92
N ALA A 181 16.70 -2.23 -18.94
CA ALA A 181 15.39 -1.66 -19.15
C ALA A 181 15.50 -0.17 -19.50
N SER A 182 15.15 0.22 -20.72
CA SER A 182 15.22 1.60 -21.20
C SER A 182 14.09 2.49 -20.70
N ASP A 183 12.96 1.91 -20.41
CA ASP A 183 11.77 2.59 -19.87
C ASP A 183 10.91 1.63 -19.01
N LEU A 184 9.87 2.16 -18.36
CA LEU A 184 9.04 1.37 -17.44
C LEU A 184 8.20 0.31 -18.16
N SER A 185 7.87 0.50 -19.43
CA SER A 185 6.99 -0.41 -20.19
C SER A 185 7.63 -1.76 -20.50
N VAL A 186 8.96 -1.87 -20.41
CA VAL A 186 9.68 -3.13 -20.61
C VAL A 186 9.79 -3.97 -19.33
N LEU A 187 9.42 -3.41 -18.19
CA LEU A 187 9.40 -4.11 -16.92
C LEU A 187 8.32 -5.20 -16.94
N ASN A 188 8.71 -6.42 -16.63
CA ASN A 188 7.80 -7.56 -16.61
C ASN A 188 8.33 -8.67 -15.67
N PRO A 189 7.51 -9.67 -15.30
CA PRO A 189 7.89 -10.70 -14.33
C PRO A 189 9.10 -11.55 -14.72
N SER A 190 9.45 -11.65 -16.02
CA SER A 190 10.61 -12.44 -16.47
C SER A 190 11.95 -11.85 -16.03
N LEU A 191 11.98 -10.57 -15.60
CA LEU A 191 13.16 -9.91 -15.04
C LEU A 191 13.40 -10.28 -13.57
N LEU A 192 12.48 -11.03 -12.95
CA LEU A 192 12.53 -11.38 -11.55
C LEU A 192 12.76 -12.87 -11.35
N GLN A 193 13.47 -13.19 -10.28
CA GLN A 193 13.59 -14.57 -9.80
C GLN A 193 13.29 -14.60 -8.31
N ARG A 194 12.44 -15.55 -7.89
CA ARG A 194 12.18 -15.77 -6.46
C ARG A 194 13.44 -16.33 -5.81
N ALA A 195 13.98 -15.59 -4.84
CA ALA A 195 15.13 -16.03 -4.05
C ALA A 195 14.69 -16.74 -2.78
N GLN A 196 15.56 -17.59 -2.24
CA GLN A 196 15.38 -18.11 -0.89
C GLN A 196 15.69 -17.00 0.12
N LEU A 197 15.01 -17.03 1.26
CA LEU A 197 15.30 -16.11 2.38
C LEU A 197 16.73 -16.36 2.86
N LEU A 198 17.51 -15.28 2.91
CA LEU A 198 18.89 -15.32 3.40
C LEU A 198 19.00 -15.12 4.92
N ALA A 199 17.94 -14.59 5.53
CA ALA A 199 17.85 -14.38 6.97
C ALA A 199 16.42 -14.67 7.44
N GLU A 200 16.26 -15.09 8.68
CA GLU A 200 14.97 -15.28 9.33
C GLU A 200 14.24 -13.94 9.43
N PRO A 201 12.96 -13.86 9.04
CA PRO A 201 12.20 -12.62 9.19
C PRO A 201 12.02 -12.28 10.67
N SER A 202 12.31 -11.01 11.03
CA SER A 202 12.02 -10.55 12.38
C SER A 202 10.53 -10.22 12.53
N VAL A 203 9.88 -10.80 13.52
CA VAL A 203 8.47 -10.51 13.87
C VAL A 203 8.27 -9.08 14.40
N LEU A 204 9.34 -8.39 14.78
CA LEU A 204 9.28 -7.07 15.38
C LEU A 204 9.62 -5.94 14.41
N SER A 205 10.12 -6.25 13.22
CA SER A 205 10.58 -5.22 12.29
C SER A 205 10.30 -5.59 10.84
N ALA A 206 9.85 -4.62 10.07
CA ALA A 206 9.81 -4.70 8.61
C ALA A 206 11.23 -4.57 7.99
N PHE A 207 12.24 -4.31 8.81
CA PHE A 207 13.64 -4.28 8.41
C PHE A 207 14.35 -5.49 8.98
N PRO A 208 15.28 -6.11 8.25
CA PRO A 208 16.20 -7.05 8.87
C PRO A 208 16.89 -6.32 10.03
N LEU A 209 16.85 -6.92 11.21
CA LEU A 209 17.69 -6.45 12.32
C LEU A 209 19.13 -6.69 11.90
N ILE A 210 19.86 -5.61 11.68
CA ILE A 210 21.30 -5.67 11.51
C ILE A 210 21.81 -5.60 12.93
N ASP A 211 22.35 -6.73 13.41
CA ASP A 211 22.79 -6.87 14.80
C ASP A 211 24.02 -6.00 15.15
N ASP A 212 24.67 -5.42 14.12
CA ASP A 212 25.88 -4.61 14.27
C ASP A 212 25.73 -3.23 13.62
N TYR A 213 25.11 -2.31 14.34
CA TYR A 213 25.25 -0.87 14.16
C TYR A 213 25.76 -0.24 15.43
#